data_b85ad0c8602ab13a8faa082879233248
#
_entry.id   b85ad0c8602ab13a8faa082879233248
#
_cell.length_a   1.000
_cell.length_b   1.000
_cell.length_c   1.000
_cell.angle_alpha   90.00
_cell.angle_beta   90.00
_cell.angle_gamma   90.00
#
_symmetry.space_group_name_H-M   'P 1'
#
loop_
_entity.id
_entity.type
_entity.pdbx_description
1 polymer ?
#
loop_
_entity_poly.entity_id
_entity_poly.type
_entity_poly.pdbx_seq_one_letter_code
_entity_poly.pdbx_strand_id
1 'polypeptide(L)'
;MTPAEHRLWEAVRRSALGVRARPQHVIRGWIVDFYVPAKRLVIEVDGDVHDGQVDDDARRTEALHAEGLVVVRVRNDEVLGALAEVLERIRAVMASR
;
A
#
# COMPACT_ATOMS: atom_id res chain seq x y z
N MET A 1 13.13 3.64 -2.71
CA MET A 1 12.30 3.02 -1.64
C MET A 1 12.93 3.24 -0.28
N THR A 2 12.10 3.52 0.73
CA THR A 2 12.57 3.53 2.12
C THR A 2 12.87 2.10 2.58
N PRO A 3 13.56 1.91 3.71
CA PRO A 3 13.79 0.56 4.24
C PRO A 3 12.51 -0.24 4.47
N ALA A 4 11.44 0.40 4.99
CA ALA A 4 10.17 -0.29 5.19
C ALA A 4 9.52 -0.68 3.87
N GLU A 5 9.51 0.22 2.88
CA GLU A 5 9.00 -0.09 1.54
C GLU A 5 9.77 -1.23 0.90
N HIS A 6 11.10 -1.21 1.02
CA HIS A 6 11.93 -2.28 0.47
C HIS A 6 11.63 -3.62 1.14
N ARG A 7 11.46 -3.60 2.46
CA ARG A 7 11.12 -4.81 3.22
C ARG A 7 9.78 -5.39 2.78
N LEU A 8 8.79 -4.54 2.60
CA LEU A 8 7.48 -4.99 2.15
C LEU A 8 7.55 -5.50 0.72
N TRP A 9 8.28 -4.81 -0.16
CA TRP A 9 8.45 -5.23 -1.54
C TRP A 9 9.04 -6.64 -1.63
N GLU A 10 10.06 -6.94 -0.84
CA GLU A 10 10.66 -8.27 -0.81
C GLU A 10 9.65 -9.36 -0.40
N ALA A 11 8.65 -8.99 0.40
CA ALA A 11 7.63 -9.93 0.86
C ALA A 11 6.48 -10.11 -0.12
N VAL A 12 6.23 -9.13 -1.02
CA VAL A 12 5.07 -9.18 -1.93
C VAL A 12 5.44 -9.40 -3.40
N ARG A 13 6.70 -9.23 -3.76
CA ARG A 13 7.17 -9.40 -5.13
C ARG A 13 7.00 -10.85 -5.60
N ARG A 14 7.09 -11.05 -6.91
CA ARG A 14 7.02 -12.39 -7.54
C ARG A 14 5.72 -13.11 -7.20
N SER A 15 4.62 -12.34 -7.11
CA SER A 15 3.30 -12.88 -6.82
C SER A 15 3.24 -13.67 -5.50
N ALA A 16 4.03 -13.25 -4.51
CA ALA A 16 4.02 -13.90 -3.20
C ALA A 16 2.65 -13.81 -2.51
N LEU A 17 1.82 -12.83 -2.88
CA LEU A 17 0.44 -12.72 -2.39
C LEU A 17 -0.54 -13.55 -3.21
N GLY A 18 -0.08 -14.31 -4.19
CA GLY A 18 -0.92 -15.05 -5.13
C GLY A 18 -1.33 -14.23 -6.34
N VAL A 19 -1.05 -12.95 -6.36
CA VAL A 19 -1.33 -12.03 -7.47
C VAL A 19 -0.17 -11.05 -7.61
N ARG A 20 -0.05 -10.45 -8.79
CA ARG A 20 1.04 -9.52 -9.08
C ARG A 20 0.86 -8.21 -8.35
N ALA A 21 1.93 -7.71 -7.74
CA ALA A 21 2.02 -6.37 -7.16
C ALA A 21 3.02 -5.55 -7.96
N ARG A 22 2.77 -4.24 -8.09
CA ARG A 22 3.64 -3.30 -8.80
C ARG A 22 4.13 -2.23 -7.83
N PRO A 23 5.43 -1.98 -7.74
CA PRO A 23 5.95 -0.93 -6.87
C PRO A 23 5.92 0.43 -7.57
N GLN A 24 5.79 1.50 -6.80
CA GLN A 24 5.91 2.88 -7.28
C GLN A 24 5.07 3.14 -8.53
N HIS A 25 3.79 2.83 -8.47
CA HIS A 25 2.89 2.93 -9.61
C HIS A 25 2.16 4.28 -9.59
N VAL A 26 1.92 4.84 -10.77
CA VAL A 26 1.19 6.13 -10.88
C VAL A 26 -0.27 5.85 -11.25
N ILE A 27 -1.19 6.40 -10.44
CA ILE A 27 -2.63 6.30 -10.66
C ILE A 27 -3.20 7.71 -10.56
N ARG A 28 -3.77 8.23 -11.64
CA ARG A 28 -4.37 9.57 -11.70
C ARG A 28 -3.41 10.67 -11.25
N GLY A 29 -2.12 10.52 -11.58
CA GLY A 29 -1.10 11.49 -11.20
C GLY A 29 -0.55 11.31 -9.79
N TRP A 30 -1.13 10.41 -9.00
CA TRP A 30 -0.61 10.10 -7.66
C TRP A 30 0.32 8.90 -7.73
N ILE A 31 1.47 9.01 -7.08
CA ILE A 31 2.40 7.87 -6.98
C ILE A 31 2.00 7.07 -5.76
N VAL A 32 1.65 5.80 -5.98
CA VAL A 32 1.32 4.89 -4.88
C VAL A 32 2.51 3.96 -4.61
N ASP A 33 2.68 3.53 -3.37
CA ASP A 33 3.82 2.69 -3.02
C ASP A 33 3.73 1.33 -3.68
N PHE A 34 2.58 0.67 -3.60
CA PHE A 34 2.34 -0.61 -4.25
C PHE A 34 0.92 -0.69 -4.78
N TYR A 35 0.76 -1.33 -5.93
CA TYR A 35 -0.53 -1.52 -6.56
C TYR A 35 -0.73 -2.99 -6.91
N VAL A 36 -1.88 -3.54 -6.55
CA VAL A 36 -2.28 -4.92 -6.87
C VAL A 36 -3.47 -4.84 -7.83
N PRO A 37 -3.22 -4.87 -9.16
CA PRO A 37 -4.29 -4.65 -10.15
C PRO A 37 -5.43 -5.64 -10.07
N ALA A 38 -5.12 -6.91 -9.86
CA ALA A 38 -6.13 -7.97 -9.83
C ALA A 38 -7.14 -7.79 -8.70
N LYS A 39 -6.78 -7.07 -7.65
CA LYS A 39 -7.65 -6.81 -6.50
C LYS A 39 -8.06 -5.34 -6.38
N ARG A 40 -7.62 -4.50 -7.32
CA ARG A 40 -7.85 -3.05 -7.29
C ARG A 40 -7.47 -2.48 -5.93
N LEU A 41 -6.31 -2.89 -5.45
CA LEU A 41 -5.83 -2.60 -4.11
C LEU A 41 -4.55 -1.76 -4.18
N VAL A 42 -4.49 -0.72 -3.37
CA VAL A 42 -3.30 0.11 -3.18
C VAL A 42 -2.79 -0.11 -1.77
N ILE A 43 -1.48 -0.29 -1.64
CA ILE A 43 -0.83 -0.41 -0.33
C ILE A 43 0.07 0.80 -0.15
N GLU A 44 -0.11 1.53 0.94
CA GLU A 44 0.68 2.69 1.28
C GLU A 44 1.45 2.45 2.57
N VAL A 45 2.74 2.75 2.55
CA VAL A 45 3.60 2.64 3.74
C VAL A 45 3.80 4.04 4.29
N ASP A 46 3.22 4.32 5.46
CA ASP A 46 3.28 5.65 6.07
C ASP A 46 4.50 5.79 6.97
N GLY A 47 5.22 6.90 6.79
CA GLY A 47 6.33 7.25 7.66
C GLY A 47 5.86 7.92 8.94
N ASP A 48 6.81 8.30 9.78
CA ASP A 48 6.51 8.83 11.12
C ASP A 48 6.08 10.28 11.13
N VAL A 49 6.34 11.04 10.05
CA VAL A 49 6.10 12.48 10.02
C VAL A 49 5.15 12.84 8.91
N HIS A 50 3.96 13.35 9.26
CA HIS A 50 2.94 13.78 8.30
C HIS A 50 2.53 15.23 8.49
N ASP A 51 3.34 16.02 9.14
CA ASP A 51 3.04 17.43 9.39
C ASP A 51 2.86 18.17 8.08
N GLY A 52 1.67 18.77 7.91
CA GLY A 52 1.37 19.59 6.74
C GLY A 52 0.89 18.82 5.51
N GLN A 53 0.75 17.50 5.56
CA GLN A 53 0.33 16.69 4.42
C GLN A 53 -1.03 16.01 4.60
N VAL A 54 -1.74 16.32 5.67
CA VAL A 54 -3.01 15.67 5.98
C VAL A 54 -4.06 15.91 4.91
N ASP A 55 -4.16 17.15 4.40
CA ASP A 55 -5.14 17.50 3.37
C ASP A 55 -4.83 16.82 2.05
N ASP A 56 -3.54 16.74 1.67
CA ASP A 56 -3.13 16.07 0.46
C ASP A 56 -3.37 14.57 0.55
N ASP A 57 -3.14 13.96 1.71
CA ASP A 57 -3.42 12.55 1.94
C ASP A 57 -4.93 12.26 1.80
N ALA A 58 -5.79 13.14 2.32
CA ALA A 58 -7.23 12.98 2.21
C ALA A 58 -7.68 13.06 0.75
N ARG A 59 -7.18 14.04 -0.01
CA ARG A 59 -7.49 14.18 -1.44
C ARG A 59 -7.04 12.99 -2.23
N ARG A 60 -5.84 12.50 -1.94
CA ARG A 60 -5.26 11.34 -2.60
C ARG A 60 -6.10 10.09 -2.36
N THR A 61 -6.46 9.82 -1.10
CA THR A 61 -7.27 8.67 -0.74
C THR A 61 -8.64 8.76 -1.41
N GLU A 62 -9.27 9.94 -1.39
CA GLU A 62 -10.56 10.16 -2.03
C GLU A 62 -10.49 9.92 -3.54
N ALA A 63 -9.44 10.42 -4.20
CA ALA A 63 -9.24 10.23 -5.63
C ALA A 63 -9.08 8.75 -5.98
N LEU A 64 -8.33 8.01 -5.16
CA LEU A 64 -8.13 6.57 -5.38
C LEU A 64 -9.43 5.80 -5.14
N HIS A 65 -10.21 6.16 -4.13
CA HIS A 65 -11.51 5.54 -3.88
C HIS A 65 -12.46 5.80 -5.05
N ALA A 66 -12.43 6.99 -5.63
CA ALA A 66 -13.27 7.33 -6.79
C ALA A 66 -12.94 6.47 -8.01
N GLU A 67 -11.73 5.95 -8.09
CA GLU A 67 -11.32 5.01 -9.14
C GLU A 67 -11.72 3.55 -8.82
N GLY A 68 -12.43 3.33 -7.74
CA GLY A 68 -12.83 1.98 -7.32
C GLY A 68 -11.74 1.20 -6.63
N LEU A 69 -10.72 1.89 -6.12
CA LEU A 69 -9.60 1.24 -5.43
C LEU A 69 -9.81 1.24 -3.93
N VAL A 70 -9.31 0.20 -3.28
CA VAL A 70 -9.22 0.15 -1.82
C VAL A 70 -7.79 0.46 -1.42
N VAL A 71 -7.61 1.30 -0.42
CA VAL A 71 -6.30 1.69 0.08
C VAL A 71 -6.06 1.06 1.44
N VAL A 72 -4.98 0.28 1.54
CA VAL A 72 -4.53 -0.28 2.82
C VAL A 72 -3.31 0.51 3.26
N ARG A 73 -3.39 1.11 4.43
CA ARG A 73 -2.27 1.86 4.99
C ARG A 73 -1.59 1.04 6.08
N VAL A 74 -0.27 0.96 5.99
CA VAL A 74 0.56 0.31 6.99
C VAL A 74 1.65 1.27 7.42
N ARG A 75 2.09 1.18 8.66
CA ARG A 75 3.11 2.08 9.18
C ARG A 75 4.50 1.47 9.02
N ASN A 76 5.50 2.33 8.91
CA ASN A 76 6.90 1.90 8.80
C ASN A 76 7.28 0.93 9.93
N ASP A 77 6.94 1.26 11.16
CA ASP A 77 7.30 0.43 12.30
C ASP A 77 6.57 -0.92 12.28
N GLU A 78 5.35 -0.97 11.77
CA GLU A 78 4.63 -2.22 11.60
C GLU A 78 5.32 -3.12 10.57
N VAL A 79 5.73 -2.55 9.46
CA VAL A 79 6.41 -3.32 8.41
C VAL A 79 7.74 -3.88 8.92
N LEU A 80 8.50 -3.05 9.65
CA LEU A 80 9.81 -3.44 10.13
C LEU A 80 9.77 -4.38 11.35
N GLY A 81 8.75 -4.25 12.19
CA GLY A 81 8.66 -5.02 13.44
C GLY A 81 7.59 -6.10 13.48
N ALA A 82 6.60 -6.05 12.59
CA ALA A 82 5.46 -6.97 12.61
C ALA A 82 5.00 -7.33 11.20
N LEU A 83 5.94 -7.66 10.33
CA LEU A 83 5.68 -7.91 8.90
C LEU A 83 4.62 -8.99 8.68
N ALA A 84 4.64 -10.07 9.47
CA ALA A 84 3.66 -11.14 9.31
C ALA A 84 2.23 -10.66 9.54
N GLU A 85 2.02 -9.78 10.52
CA GLU A 85 0.71 -9.19 10.78
C GLU A 85 0.27 -8.25 9.67
N VAL A 86 1.22 -7.49 9.11
CA VAL A 86 0.95 -6.61 7.97
C VAL A 86 0.48 -7.46 6.76
N LEU A 87 1.18 -8.55 6.47
CA LEU A 87 0.82 -9.41 5.35
C LEU A 87 -0.54 -10.08 5.58
N GLU A 88 -0.86 -10.47 6.80
CA GLU A 88 -2.18 -11.02 7.12
C GLU A 88 -3.29 -10.00 6.87
N ARG A 89 -3.06 -8.75 7.28
CA ARG A 89 -4.02 -7.67 7.06
C ARG A 89 -4.25 -7.42 5.57
N ILE A 90 -3.17 -7.42 4.79
CA ILE A 90 -3.27 -7.25 3.34
C ILE A 90 -4.05 -8.41 2.73
N ARG A 91 -3.74 -9.65 3.12
CA ARG A 91 -4.45 -10.83 2.60
C ARG A 91 -5.92 -10.82 2.97
N ALA A 92 -6.26 -10.37 4.17
CA ALA A 92 -7.66 -10.28 4.61
C ALA A 92 -8.44 -9.29 3.74
N VAL A 93 -7.86 -8.14 3.41
CA VAL A 93 -8.50 -7.17 2.52
C VAL A 93 -8.64 -7.76 1.12
N MET A 94 -7.61 -8.44 0.62
CA MET A 94 -7.67 -9.08 -0.70
C MET A 94 -8.76 -10.13 -0.79
N ALA A 95 -8.96 -10.89 0.28
CA ALA A 95 -9.98 -11.95 0.32
C ALA A 95 -11.40 -11.39 0.27
N SER A 96 -11.60 -10.13 0.66
CA SER A 96 -12.91 -9.47 0.62
C SER A 96 -13.21 -8.79 -0.71
N ARG A 97 -12.31 -8.87 -1.68
CA ARG A 97 -12.45 -8.19 -2.98
C ARG A 97 -12.93 -9.10 -4.08
#